data_4d5397117885411d0dd5be80f34d1510
#
_entry.id   4d5397117885411d0dd5be80f34d1510
#
_cell.length_a   1.000
_cell.length_b   1.000
_cell.length_c   1.000
_cell.angle_alpha   90.00
_cell.angle_beta   90.00
_cell.angle_gamma   90.00
#
_symmetry.space_group_name_H-M   'P 1'
#
loop_
_entity.id
_entity.type
_entity.pdbx_description
1 polymer ?
#
loop_
_entity_poly.entity_id
_entity_poly.type
_entity_poly.pdbx_seq_one_letter_code
_entity_poly.pdbx_strand_id
1 'polypeptide(L)'
;MKHENLIIVFTALALFSSCGLAPFEEGENLVNPGQTSVQEESSMFEKDEQNKTFTFETNDTKYLGAKGWTLWTVPNVNTSESFNPVAVEVIKESGRTEAGFGLVFCEQEIEGKPFMLAVLINANGYYTVGKVSDGVFCHINDGWKNSNFINKGYGIKNTISVAYDTSTRNFILTINGYEITSFTVSEQISFKNSRSGFAVVIANNENFPSKPVRVTFENK
;
A
#
# COMPACT_ATOMS: atom_id res chain seq x y z
N MET A 1 -3.19 31.11 -11.19
CA MET A 1 -4.17 30.08 -10.76
C MET A 1 -3.39 29.08 -9.95
N LYS A 2 -3.63 29.01 -8.63
CA LYS A 2 -3.02 28.00 -7.76
C LYS A 2 -3.73 26.68 -8.04
N HIS A 3 -3.02 25.70 -8.57
CA HIS A 3 -3.53 24.32 -8.62
C HIS A 3 -3.50 23.80 -7.18
N GLU A 4 -4.65 23.76 -6.55
CA GLU A 4 -4.82 23.04 -5.30
C GLU A 4 -4.66 21.56 -5.61
N ASN A 5 -3.60 20.96 -5.05
CA ASN A 5 -3.37 19.52 -5.13
C ASN A 5 -4.46 18.84 -4.27
N LEU A 6 -5.48 18.30 -4.91
CA LEU A 6 -6.51 17.51 -4.24
C LEU A 6 -5.89 16.16 -3.90
N ILE A 7 -5.53 15.99 -2.64
CA ILE A 7 -5.15 14.69 -2.08
C ILE A 7 -6.47 13.95 -1.84
N ILE A 8 -6.76 12.94 -2.65
CA ILE A 8 -7.89 12.06 -2.42
C ILE A 8 -7.37 10.88 -1.61
N VAL A 9 -7.68 10.86 -0.33
CA VAL A 9 -7.39 9.72 0.55
C VAL A 9 -8.63 8.82 0.57
N PHE A 10 -8.50 7.61 0.04
CA PHE A 10 -9.53 6.60 0.19
C PHE A 10 -9.23 5.76 1.42
N THR A 11 -10.01 5.89 2.45
CA THR A 11 -10.05 4.91 3.53
C THR A 11 -11.04 3.83 3.13
N ALA A 12 -10.52 2.79 2.51
CA ALA A 12 -11.31 1.60 2.25
C ALA A 12 -11.23 0.68 3.46
N LEU A 13 -12.36 0.45 4.06
CA LEU A 13 -12.54 -0.60 5.05
C LEU A 13 -12.57 -1.93 4.29
N ALA A 14 -11.47 -2.64 4.26
CA ALA A 14 -11.47 -3.99 3.76
C ALA A 14 -11.95 -4.95 4.83
N LEU A 15 -13.14 -5.44 4.69
CA LEU A 15 -13.49 -6.74 5.22
C LEU A 15 -12.66 -7.76 4.44
N PHE A 16 -11.67 -8.38 5.08
CA PHE A 16 -10.99 -9.53 4.53
C PHE A 16 -11.97 -10.69 4.46
N SER A 17 -12.85 -10.66 3.46
CA SER A 17 -13.70 -11.79 3.10
C SER A 17 -12.85 -12.77 2.30
N SER A 18 -12.66 -13.90 2.86
CA SER A 18 -12.08 -15.17 2.39
C SER A 18 -11.77 -15.31 0.88
N CYS A 19 -10.75 -14.61 0.40
CA CYS A 19 -9.96 -15.05 -0.72
C CYS A 19 -8.55 -15.38 -0.21
N GLY A 20 -8.39 -16.57 0.38
CA GLY A 20 -7.10 -17.09 0.82
C GLY A 20 -6.61 -16.44 2.13
N LEU A 21 -6.62 -17.20 3.20
CA LEU A 21 -6.17 -16.88 4.53
C LEU A 21 -4.79 -16.22 4.53
N ALA A 22 -4.74 -14.94 4.91
CA ALA A 22 -3.53 -14.40 5.50
C ALA A 22 -3.25 -15.15 6.82
N PRO A 23 -1.99 -15.29 7.28
CA PRO A 23 -1.67 -15.92 8.55
C PRO A 23 -2.05 -15.00 9.71
N PHE A 24 -3.34 -14.78 9.91
CA PHE A 24 -3.93 -14.09 11.04
C PHE A 24 -4.92 -15.04 11.66
N GLU A 25 -4.78 -15.27 12.97
CA GLU A 25 -5.65 -16.13 13.76
C GLU A 25 -7.10 -15.67 13.65
N GLU A 26 -8.02 -16.64 13.49
CA GLU A 26 -9.46 -16.43 13.54
C GLU A 26 -9.85 -15.79 14.89
N GLY A 27 -10.48 -14.63 14.87
CA GLY A 27 -11.10 -14.05 16.06
C GLY A 27 -10.86 -12.57 16.32
N GLU A 28 -10.05 -11.87 15.53
CA GLU A 28 -9.86 -10.42 15.75
C GLU A 28 -10.96 -9.59 15.05
N ASN A 29 -11.74 -8.87 15.85
CA ASN A 29 -12.77 -7.95 15.37
C ASN A 29 -12.15 -6.84 14.52
N LEU A 30 -12.54 -6.77 13.26
CA LEU A 30 -12.26 -5.63 12.39
C LEU A 30 -13.21 -4.50 12.78
N VAL A 31 -12.68 -3.44 13.34
CA VAL A 31 -13.46 -2.22 13.56
C VAL A 31 -13.62 -1.52 12.22
N ASN A 32 -14.89 -1.31 11.84
CA ASN A 32 -15.22 -0.42 10.73
C ASN A 32 -15.01 1.03 11.24
N PRO A 33 -13.93 1.73 10.88
CA PRO A 33 -13.87 3.16 11.15
C PRO A 33 -14.88 3.79 10.21
N GLY A 34 -16.07 4.14 10.75
CA GLY A 34 -17.08 4.86 10.00
C GLY A 34 -16.43 5.98 9.19
N GLN A 35 -17.00 6.32 8.04
CA GLN A 35 -16.50 7.38 7.15
C GLN A 35 -15.97 8.57 7.96
N THR A 36 -14.66 8.57 8.18
CA THR A 36 -13.95 9.70 8.79
C THR A 36 -13.86 10.79 7.72
N SER A 37 -14.17 12.02 8.09
CA SER A 37 -14.12 13.13 7.14
C SER A 37 -12.72 13.31 6.57
N VAL A 38 -12.61 13.70 5.32
CA VAL A 38 -11.35 13.96 4.57
C VAL A 38 -10.36 14.85 5.35
N GLN A 39 -10.80 15.63 6.32
CA GLN A 39 -9.96 16.50 7.14
C GLN A 39 -9.19 15.79 8.26
N GLU A 40 -9.71 14.71 8.85
CA GLU A 40 -9.01 13.97 9.91
C GLU A 40 -7.93 13.05 9.36
N GLU A 41 -8.09 12.56 8.14
CA GLU A 41 -7.11 11.68 7.49
C GLU A 41 -5.86 12.42 7.00
N SER A 42 -5.98 13.70 6.66
CA SER A 42 -4.82 14.52 6.26
C SER A 42 -3.78 14.70 7.39
N SER A 43 -4.19 14.57 8.65
CA SER A 43 -3.29 14.69 9.80
C SER A 43 -2.38 13.47 10.02
N MET A 44 -2.70 12.32 9.42
CA MET A 44 -1.90 11.10 9.51
C MET A 44 -0.77 11.02 8.48
N PHE A 45 -0.77 11.92 7.48
CA PHE A 45 0.26 11.98 6.45
C PHE A 45 0.98 13.31 6.50
N GLU A 46 2.25 13.26 6.75
CA GLU A 46 3.14 14.40 6.66
C GLU A 46 3.95 14.32 5.36
N LYS A 47 3.88 15.37 4.55
CA LYS A 47 4.61 15.51 3.29
C LYS A 47 5.74 16.50 3.45
N ASP A 48 6.96 16.03 3.30
CA ASP A 48 8.12 16.88 3.12
C ASP A 48 8.40 17.07 1.61
N GLU A 49 8.00 18.21 1.06
CA GLU A 49 8.17 18.50 -0.36
C GLU A 49 9.62 18.67 -0.78
N GLN A 50 10.50 19.10 0.12
CA GLN A 50 11.91 19.29 -0.19
C GLN A 50 12.64 17.97 -0.36
N ASN A 51 12.30 16.97 0.47
CA ASN A 51 12.92 15.66 0.47
C ASN A 51 12.13 14.61 -0.31
N LYS A 52 10.97 14.97 -0.89
CA LYS A 52 10.05 14.04 -1.56
C LYS A 52 9.64 12.86 -0.66
N THR A 53 9.65 13.10 0.65
CA THR A 53 9.38 12.10 1.68
C THR A 53 7.96 12.25 2.17
N PHE A 54 7.32 11.12 2.39
CA PHE A 54 5.95 11.01 2.87
C PHE A 54 5.95 10.11 4.08
N THR A 55 5.48 10.61 5.21
CA THR A 55 5.42 9.84 6.45
C THR A 55 3.97 9.61 6.84
N PHE A 56 3.61 8.35 7.00
CA PHE A 56 2.39 7.94 7.68
C PHE A 56 2.70 7.71 9.15
N GLU A 57 1.91 8.32 10.04
CA GLU A 57 1.98 8.07 11.47
C GLU A 57 0.60 8.08 12.09
N THR A 58 0.30 7.11 12.97
CA THR A 58 -0.90 7.13 13.77
C THR A 58 -0.69 6.49 15.14
N ASN A 59 -1.25 7.12 16.16
CA ASN A 59 -1.40 6.60 17.52
C ASN A 59 -2.88 6.59 17.96
N ASP A 60 -3.80 6.68 17.02
CA ASP A 60 -5.23 6.73 17.28
C ASP A 60 -5.70 5.45 17.98
N THR A 61 -6.25 5.62 19.16
CA THR A 61 -6.70 4.51 20.03
C THR A 61 -7.82 3.67 19.43
N LYS A 62 -8.48 4.13 18.35
CA LYS A 62 -9.44 3.30 17.60
C LYS A 62 -8.82 2.00 17.03
N TYR A 63 -7.48 1.98 16.87
CA TYR A 63 -6.75 0.79 16.44
C TYR A 63 -6.28 -0.11 17.58
N LEU A 64 -6.63 0.17 18.85
CA LEU A 64 -6.39 -0.74 19.96
C LEU A 64 -7.23 -2.00 19.80
N GLY A 65 -6.58 -3.15 19.65
CA GLY A 65 -7.25 -4.44 19.41
C GLY A 65 -7.95 -4.54 18.04
N ALA A 66 -7.66 -3.62 17.14
CA ALA A 66 -8.21 -3.60 15.80
C ALA A 66 -7.11 -3.47 14.75
N LYS A 67 -7.40 -3.93 13.55
CA LYS A 67 -6.55 -3.71 12.38
C LYS A 67 -7.26 -2.79 11.41
N GLY A 68 -6.50 -1.95 10.75
CA GLY A 68 -6.98 -1.11 9.69
C GLY A 68 -5.97 -1.08 8.56
N TRP A 69 -6.31 -0.41 7.50
CA TRP A 69 -5.37 -0.06 6.45
C TRP A 69 -5.73 1.28 5.85
N THR A 70 -4.74 1.94 5.31
CA THR A 70 -4.92 3.19 4.61
C THR A 70 -4.21 3.16 3.28
N LEU A 71 -4.79 3.82 2.32
CA LEU A 71 -4.25 4.04 1.00
C LEU A 71 -4.09 5.52 0.79
N TRP A 72 -2.99 5.89 0.19
CA TRP A 72 -2.74 7.26 -0.19
C TRP A 72 -2.24 7.30 -1.63
N THR A 73 -3.01 7.91 -2.51
CA THR A 73 -2.61 8.10 -3.90
C THR A 73 -1.96 9.46 -4.07
N VAL A 74 -0.78 9.43 -4.67
CA VAL A 74 -0.08 10.67 -5.07
C VAL A 74 -0.81 11.23 -6.28
N PRO A 75 -1.01 12.56 -6.37
CA PRO A 75 -1.74 13.18 -7.48
C PRO A 75 -0.99 13.13 -8.83
N ASN A 76 0.04 12.30 -8.96
CA ASN A 76 0.71 12.05 -10.22
C ASN A 76 -0.12 11.09 -11.07
N VAL A 77 -0.81 11.67 -12.03
CA VAL A 77 -1.60 10.92 -13.01
C VAL A 77 -0.67 10.49 -14.15
N ASN A 78 -0.71 9.24 -14.52
CA ASN A 78 -0.02 8.77 -15.71
C ASN A 78 -0.72 9.35 -16.95
N THR A 79 -0.03 10.21 -17.69
CA THR A 79 -0.56 10.83 -18.93
C THR A 79 -0.29 10.00 -20.18
N SER A 80 0.54 8.95 -20.07
CA SER A 80 0.92 8.04 -21.15
C SER A 80 -0.09 6.91 -21.32
N GLU A 81 -0.25 6.43 -22.54
CA GLU A 81 -0.95 5.17 -22.85
C GLU A 81 -0.13 3.95 -22.38
N SER A 82 1.17 4.13 -22.12
CA SER A 82 2.05 3.11 -21.58
C SER A 82 2.15 3.21 -20.06
N PHE A 83 2.44 2.10 -19.40
CA PHE A 83 2.72 2.09 -17.98
C PHE A 83 4.05 2.81 -17.69
N ASN A 84 4.00 3.82 -16.85
CA ASN A 84 5.20 4.43 -16.31
C ASN A 84 5.66 3.61 -15.11
N PRO A 85 6.90 3.10 -15.11
CA PRO A 85 7.44 2.40 -13.95
C PRO A 85 7.30 3.22 -12.67
N VAL A 86 6.93 2.56 -11.60
CA VAL A 86 6.77 3.19 -10.29
C VAL A 86 7.77 2.60 -9.32
N ALA A 87 8.39 3.44 -8.51
CA ALA A 87 9.37 3.01 -7.51
C ALA A 87 9.28 3.86 -6.25
N VAL A 88 9.48 3.21 -5.11
CA VAL A 88 9.48 3.85 -3.79
C VAL A 88 10.55 3.23 -2.90
N GLU A 89 11.23 4.05 -2.14
CA GLU A 89 11.96 3.60 -0.94
C GLU A 89 11.01 3.65 0.26
N VAL A 90 11.03 2.59 1.05
CA VAL A 90 10.14 2.45 2.21
C VAL A 90 10.92 2.07 3.46
N ILE A 91 10.54 2.64 4.60
CA ILE A 91 11.10 2.33 5.90
C ILE A 91 9.94 2.14 6.88
N LYS A 92 9.85 0.96 7.49
CA LYS A 92 8.95 0.77 8.63
C LYS A 92 9.70 1.08 9.91
N GLU A 93 9.19 2.03 10.68
CA GLU A 93 9.84 2.49 11.89
C GLU A 93 9.21 1.86 13.14
N SER A 94 7.91 1.57 13.09
CA SER A 94 7.17 0.98 14.21
C SER A 94 5.82 0.36 13.78
N GLY A 95 5.13 -0.27 14.73
CA GLY A 95 3.93 -1.09 14.50
C GLY A 95 4.26 -2.58 14.46
N ARG A 96 3.32 -3.45 14.11
CA ARG A 96 3.59 -4.90 14.02
C ARG A 96 4.48 -5.22 12.81
N THR A 97 5.44 -6.11 13.01
CA THR A 97 6.41 -6.47 11.96
C THR A 97 5.78 -7.18 10.78
N GLU A 98 4.72 -7.94 10.99
CA GLU A 98 3.98 -8.65 9.96
C GLU A 98 2.99 -7.78 9.17
N ALA A 99 2.66 -6.58 9.69
CA ALA A 99 1.77 -5.65 9.01
C ALA A 99 2.42 -5.08 7.74
N GLY A 100 1.70 -5.19 6.63
CA GLY A 100 2.18 -4.80 5.30
C GLY A 100 2.26 -3.30 5.10
N PHE A 101 3.19 -2.89 4.24
CA PHE A 101 3.32 -1.53 3.75
C PHE A 101 3.95 -1.56 2.36
N GLY A 102 3.66 -0.59 1.53
CA GLY A 102 4.23 -0.59 0.19
C GLY A 102 3.54 0.31 -0.81
N LEU A 103 3.51 -0.14 -2.04
CA LEU A 103 3.15 0.61 -3.23
C LEU A 103 1.74 0.22 -3.71
N VAL A 104 0.95 1.22 -4.10
CA VAL A 104 -0.26 1.03 -4.90
C VAL A 104 -0.09 1.70 -6.25
N PHE A 105 -0.70 1.14 -7.29
CA PHE A 105 -0.59 1.63 -8.66
C PHE A 105 -1.76 1.19 -9.51
N CYS A 106 -1.90 1.76 -10.71
CA CYS A 106 -3.03 1.54 -11.60
C CYS A 106 -4.38 1.84 -10.93
N GLU A 107 -4.42 2.83 -10.02
CA GLU A 107 -5.67 3.24 -9.40
C GLU A 107 -6.56 3.91 -10.45
N GLN A 108 -7.75 3.38 -10.59
CA GLN A 108 -8.76 3.79 -11.57
C GLN A 108 -10.13 3.26 -11.18
N GLU A 109 -11.17 3.61 -11.93
CA GLU A 109 -12.46 2.95 -11.85
C GLU A 109 -12.57 1.87 -12.93
N ILE A 110 -13.04 0.68 -12.55
CA ILE A 110 -13.40 -0.41 -13.45
C ILE A 110 -14.87 -0.78 -13.16
N GLU A 111 -15.72 -0.67 -14.17
CA GLU A 111 -17.16 -0.93 -14.03
C GLU A 111 -17.84 -0.12 -12.91
N GLY A 112 -17.39 1.13 -12.71
CA GLY A 112 -17.92 2.03 -11.68
C GLY A 112 -17.46 1.72 -10.26
N LYS A 113 -16.46 0.86 -10.09
CA LYS A 113 -15.87 0.49 -8.80
C LYS A 113 -14.40 0.91 -8.72
N PRO A 114 -13.96 1.42 -7.57
CA PRO A 114 -12.53 1.67 -7.34
C PRO A 114 -11.72 0.39 -7.50
N PHE A 115 -10.65 0.48 -8.26
CA PHE A 115 -9.70 -0.59 -8.51
C PHE A 115 -8.27 -0.08 -8.43
N MET A 116 -7.38 -0.89 -7.87
CA MET A 116 -5.94 -0.66 -7.89
C MET A 116 -5.18 -1.95 -7.68
N LEU A 117 -3.92 -1.96 -8.08
CA LEU A 117 -2.96 -3.01 -7.75
C LEU A 117 -2.11 -2.57 -6.56
N ALA A 118 -1.67 -3.54 -5.77
CA ALA A 118 -0.82 -3.29 -4.62
C ALA A 118 0.31 -4.31 -4.50
N VAL A 119 1.48 -3.81 -4.13
CA VAL A 119 2.61 -4.62 -3.67
C VAL A 119 2.92 -4.21 -2.24
N LEU A 120 2.81 -5.15 -1.33
CA LEU A 120 3.13 -4.93 0.08
C LEU A 120 4.32 -5.80 0.47
N ILE A 121 5.19 -5.24 1.28
CA ILE A 121 6.21 -5.97 2.04
C ILE A 121 5.94 -5.84 3.52
N ASN A 122 6.58 -6.66 4.34
CA ASN A 122 6.56 -6.51 5.79
C ASN A 122 7.98 -6.60 6.39
N ALA A 123 8.11 -6.19 7.65
CA ALA A 123 9.40 -6.15 8.32
C ALA A 123 9.97 -7.54 8.67
N ASN A 124 9.21 -8.62 8.47
CA ASN A 124 9.66 -10.00 8.62
C ASN A 124 10.27 -10.59 7.33
N GLY A 125 10.26 -9.82 6.23
CA GLY A 125 10.85 -10.24 4.95
C GLY A 125 9.87 -10.99 4.05
N TYR A 126 8.57 -10.73 4.17
CA TYR A 126 7.56 -11.28 3.28
C TYR A 126 7.02 -10.19 2.35
N TYR A 127 6.57 -10.61 1.19
CA TYR A 127 5.85 -9.76 0.24
C TYR A 127 4.54 -10.41 -0.18
N THR A 128 3.65 -9.59 -0.68
CA THR A 128 2.44 -10.04 -1.37
C THR A 128 2.13 -9.08 -2.52
N VAL A 129 1.53 -9.63 -3.55
CA VAL A 129 0.94 -8.89 -4.66
C VAL A 129 -0.56 -9.11 -4.63
N GLY A 130 -1.31 -8.06 -4.76
CA GLY A 130 -2.76 -8.13 -4.73
C GLY A 130 -3.42 -7.05 -5.56
N LYS A 131 -4.73 -7.17 -5.64
CA LYS A 131 -5.62 -6.13 -6.16
C LYS A 131 -6.58 -5.69 -5.07
N VAL A 132 -6.95 -4.43 -5.11
CA VAL A 132 -8.03 -3.86 -4.32
C VAL A 132 -9.15 -3.52 -5.28
N SER A 133 -10.31 -4.12 -5.06
CA SER A 133 -11.52 -3.83 -5.83
C SER A 133 -12.66 -3.62 -4.85
N ASP A 134 -13.36 -2.50 -4.99
CA ASP A 134 -14.48 -2.13 -4.11
C ASP A 134 -14.09 -2.18 -2.61
N GLY A 135 -12.86 -1.75 -2.29
CA GLY A 135 -12.34 -1.75 -0.92
C GLY A 135 -11.87 -3.12 -0.39
N VAL A 136 -11.94 -4.18 -1.18
CA VAL A 136 -11.52 -5.53 -0.78
C VAL A 136 -10.15 -5.85 -1.38
N PHE A 137 -9.19 -6.23 -0.53
CA PHE A 137 -7.88 -6.72 -0.97
C PHE A 137 -7.94 -8.22 -1.26
N CYS A 138 -7.52 -8.61 -2.46
CA CYS A 138 -7.37 -10.00 -2.88
C CYS A 138 -5.93 -10.28 -3.32
N HIS A 139 -5.33 -11.34 -2.81
CA HIS A 139 -4.02 -11.79 -3.25
C HIS A 139 -4.05 -12.27 -4.71
N ILE A 140 -3.04 -11.88 -5.50
CA ILE A 140 -2.78 -12.42 -6.84
C ILE A 140 -1.81 -13.60 -6.75
N ASN A 141 -0.89 -13.57 -5.80
CA ASN A 141 0.22 -14.53 -5.66
C ASN A 141 0.04 -15.55 -4.52
N ASP A 142 -1.17 -16.00 -4.23
CA ASP A 142 -1.47 -16.99 -3.18
C ASP A 142 -0.97 -16.60 -1.78
N GLY A 143 -1.15 -15.35 -1.39
CA GLY A 143 -0.83 -14.86 -0.06
C GLY A 143 0.60 -14.33 0.11
N TRP A 144 1.06 -14.31 1.34
CA TRP A 144 2.38 -13.80 1.70
C TRP A 144 3.49 -14.81 1.37
N LYS A 145 4.54 -14.35 0.71
CA LYS A 145 5.71 -15.16 0.32
C LYS A 145 6.98 -14.60 0.93
N ASN A 146 7.85 -15.45 1.45
CA ASN A 146 9.15 -15.04 1.97
C ASN A 146 10.10 -14.68 0.82
N SER A 147 10.91 -13.65 1.03
CA SER A 147 12.00 -13.29 0.12
C SER A 147 13.25 -12.90 0.89
N ASN A 148 14.38 -13.48 0.49
CA ASN A 148 15.69 -13.14 1.07
C ASN A 148 16.22 -11.78 0.55
N PHE A 149 15.55 -11.18 -0.42
CA PHE A 149 15.92 -9.87 -0.97
C PHE A 149 15.24 -8.71 -0.21
N ILE A 150 14.37 -9.00 0.75
CA ILE A 150 13.77 -8.00 1.63
C ILE A 150 14.63 -7.85 2.87
N ASN A 151 15.13 -6.65 3.11
CA ASN A 151 15.84 -6.31 4.32
C ASN A 151 14.85 -6.27 5.50
N LYS A 152 15.13 -7.03 6.56
CA LYS A 152 14.23 -7.26 7.70
C LYS A 152 14.47 -6.27 8.84
N GLY A 153 13.42 -5.97 9.59
CA GLY A 153 13.48 -5.15 10.81
C GLY A 153 12.93 -3.74 10.64
N TYR A 154 12.98 -2.98 11.73
CA TYR A 154 12.61 -1.57 11.78
C TYR A 154 13.80 -0.67 11.41
N GLY A 155 13.48 0.50 10.83
CA GLY A 155 14.49 1.47 10.42
C GLY A 155 15.31 1.02 9.20
N ILE A 156 14.96 -0.09 8.61
CA ILE A 156 15.68 -0.67 7.48
C ILE A 156 14.98 -0.31 6.16
N LYS A 157 15.77 0.24 5.25
CA LYS A 157 15.32 0.68 3.94
C LYS A 157 15.13 -0.50 2.99
N ASN A 158 14.03 -0.48 2.26
CA ASN A 158 13.78 -1.33 1.11
C ASN A 158 13.34 -0.46 -0.07
N THR A 159 13.69 -0.85 -1.28
CA THR A 159 13.20 -0.25 -2.51
C THR A 159 12.24 -1.23 -3.19
N ILE A 160 11.02 -0.79 -3.45
CA ILE A 160 10.02 -1.54 -4.21
C ILE A 160 9.86 -0.85 -5.55
N SER A 161 9.93 -1.58 -6.64
CA SER A 161 9.63 -1.05 -7.97
C SER A 161 8.78 -2.02 -8.78
N VAL A 162 7.93 -1.45 -9.62
CA VAL A 162 7.09 -2.20 -10.55
C VAL A 162 7.28 -1.62 -11.95
N ALA A 163 7.52 -2.50 -12.90
CA ALA A 163 7.56 -2.21 -14.32
C ALA A 163 6.52 -3.07 -15.04
N TYR A 164 6.23 -2.75 -16.31
CA TYR A 164 5.33 -3.52 -17.14
C TYR A 164 6.03 -3.92 -18.44
N ASP A 165 6.09 -5.22 -18.69
CA ASP A 165 6.60 -5.77 -19.95
C ASP A 165 5.44 -5.91 -20.93
N THR A 166 5.46 -5.10 -21.98
CA THR A 166 4.44 -5.08 -23.02
C THR A 166 4.45 -6.34 -23.90
N SER A 167 5.60 -7.04 -23.98
CA SER A 167 5.75 -8.24 -24.80
C SER A 167 5.06 -9.44 -24.17
N THR A 168 5.18 -9.59 -22.86
CA THR A 168 4.58 -10.68 -22.07
C THR A 168 3.27 -10.27 -21.40
N ARG A 169 2.96 -8.96 -21.37
CA ARG A 169 1.83 -8.36 -20.66
C ARG A 169 1.85 -8.63 -19.15
N ASN A 170 3.05 -8.70 -18.58
CA ASN A 170 3.24 -8.94 -17.15
C ASN A 170 3.73 -7.69 -16.44
N PHE A 171 3.28 -7.49 -15.23
CA PHE A 171 3.95 -6.63 -14.27
C PHE A 171 5.14 -7.37 -13.68
N ILE A 172 6.24 -6.67 -13.51
CA ILE A 172 7.49 -7.20 -12.94
C ILE A 172 7.73 -6.49 -11.62
N LEU A 173 7.72 -7.24 -10.52
CA LEU A 173 8.08 -6.74 -9.20
C LEU A 173 9.58 -6.90 -8.96
N THR A 174 10.22 -5.80 -8.61
CA THR A 174 11.61 -5.77 -8.17
C THR A 174 11.69 -5.23 -6.74
N ILE A 175 12.47 -5.89 -5.88
CA ILE A 175 12.75 -5.41 -4.52
C ILE A 175 14.27 -5.35 -4.34
N ASN A 176 14.78 -4.20 -3.90
CA ASN A 176 16.21 -3.94 -3.70
C ASN A 176 17.06 -4.26 -4.93
N GLY A 177 16.53 -4.05 -6.13
CA GLY A 177 17.21 -4.30 -7.40
C GLY A 177 17.13 -5.75 -7.91
N TYR A 178 16.46 -6.64 -7.19
CA TYR A 178 16.28 -8.04 -7.60
C TYR A 178 14.84 -8.29 -8.07
N GLU A 179 14.68 -8.92 -9.21
CA GLU A 179 13.39 -9.39 -9.69
C GLU A 179 12.86 -10.48 -8.76
N ILE A 180 11.66 -10.25 -8.22
CA ILE A 180 11.04 -11.14 -7.23
C ILE A 180 10.01 -12.06 -7.89
N THR A 181 9.17 -11.48 -8.73
CA THR A 181 8.09 -12.19 -9.41
C THR A 181 7.56 -11.35 -10.56
N SER A 182 6.94 -12.02 -11.51
CA SER A 182 6.07 -11.39 -12.50
C SER A 182 4.64 -11.88 -12.30
N PHE A 183 3.68 -11.03 -12.65
CA PHE A 183 2.26 -11.34 -12.49
C PHE A 183 1.42 -10.62 -13.54
N THR A 184 0.24 -11.15 -13.78
CA THR A 184 -0.77 -10.56 -14.66
C THR A 184 -2.08 -10.45 -13.92
N VAL A 185 -3.01 -9.69 -14.45
CA VAL A 185 -4.37 -9.51 -13.94
C VAL A 185 -5.35 -9.75 -15.07
N SER A 186 -6.54 -10.22 -14.72
CA SER A 186 -7.62 -10.50 -15.67
C SER A 186 -8.38 -9.22 -16.09
N GLU A 187 -8.30 -8.19 -15.25
CA GLU A 187 -8.99 -6.93 -15.48
C GLU A 187 -8.36 -6.15 -16.64
N GLN A 188 -9.18 -5.48 -17.41
CA GLN A 188 -8.72 -4.58 -18.46
C GLN A 188 -8.30 -3.24 -17.82
N ILE A 189 -6.99 -3.06 -17.65
CA ILE A 189 -6.40 -1.88 -17.06
C ILE A 189 -6.08 -0.85 -18.13
N SER A 190 -6.50 0.40 -17.91
CA SER A 190 -5.99 1.57 -18.63
C SER A 190 -4.81 2.14 -17.87
N PHE A 191 -3.69 2.35 -18.54
CA PHE A 191 -2.58 3.03 -17.89
C PHE A 191 -2.77 4.55 -17.88
N LYS A 192 -3.38 5.08 -18.93
CA LYS A 192 -3.67 6.51 -19.00
C LYS A 192 -4.68 6.93 -17.93
N ASN A 193 -4.38 8.03 -17.29
CA ASN A 193 -5.13 8.60 -16.16
C ASN A 193 -5.11 7.73 -14.88
N SER A 194 -4.38 6.63 -14.85
CA SER A 194 -4.17 5.89 -13.62
C SER A 194 -3.24 6.60 -12.65
N ARG A 195 -3.40 6.36 -11.36
CA ARG A 195 -2.60 6.95 -10.29
C ARG A 195 -1.81 5.87 -9.55
N SER A 196 -0.75 6.31 -8.87
CA SER A 196 0.03 5.49 -7.94
C SER A 196 0.04 6.14 -6.55
N GLY A 197 0.48 5.39 -5.55
CA GLY A 197 0.54 5.87 -4.18
C GLY A 197 1.09 4.82 -3.23
N PHE A 198 0.72 4.93 -1.96
CA PHE A 198 1.24 4.11 -0.89
C PHE A 198 0.13 3.44 -0.12
N ALA A 199 0.45 2.30 0.50
CA ALA A 199 -0.45 1.58 1.39
C ALA A 199 0.25 1.25 2.71
N VAL A 200 -0.48 1.37 3.80
CA VAL A 200 -0.04 0.95 5.14
C VAL A 200 -1.15 0.14 5.79
N VAL A 201 -0.82 -1.09 6.19
CA VAL A 201 -1.67 -1.87 7.08
C VAL A 201 -1.40 -1.40 8.51
N ILE A 202 -2.42 -0.88 9.16
CA ILE A 202 -2.36 -0.36 10.52
C ILE A 202 -2.62 -1.52 11.47
N ALA A 203 -1.55 -1.98 12.12
CA ALA A 203 -1.65 -2.97 13.17
C ALA A 203 -0.68 -2.58 14.29
N ASN A 204 -1.22 -2.42 15.46
CA ASN A 204 -0.48 -1.98 16.64
C ASN A 204 0.35 -3.12 17.26
N ASN A 205 1.40 -2.75 18.00
CA ASN A 205 2.14 -3.65 18.88
C ASN A 205 1.79 -3.37 20.34
N GLU A 206 2.42 -4.08 21.23
CA GLU A 206 2.20 -3.98 22.70
C GLU A 206 2.47 -2.58 23.27
N ASN A 207 3.28 -1.76 22.59
CA ASN A 207 3.64 -0.41 23.04
C ASN A 207 2.72 0.68 22.48
N PHE A 208 1.70 0.32 21.69
CA PHE A 208 0.73 1.26 21.17
C PHE A 208 -0.26 1.69 22.29
N PRO A 209 -0.69 2.95 22.37
CA PRO A 209 -0.44 4.07 21.45
C PRO A 209 0.78 4.94 21.81
N SER A 210 1.52 4.62 22.88
CA SER A 210 2.72 5.40 23.27
C SER A 210 3.83 5.32 22.21
N LYS A 211 3.84 4.27 21.41
CA LYS A 211 4.67 4.14 20.21
C LYS A 211 3.75 4.01 18.99
N PRO A 212 3.69 5.03 18.09
CA PRO A 212 2.79 5.02 16.96
C PRO A 212 3.10 3.93 15.95
N VAL A 213 2.16 3.62 15.05
CA VAL A 213 2.49 2.94 13.80
C VAL A 213 3.07 3.98 12.86
N ARG A 214 4.30 3.77 12.37
CA ARG A 214 5.00 4.73 11.52
C ARG A 214 5.69 4.06 10.35
N VAL A 215 5.47 4.62 9.15
CA VAL A 215 6.10 4.19 7.89
C VAL A 215 6.46 5.43 7.08
N THR A 216 7.69 5.46 6.58
CA THR A 216 8.17 6.55 5.71
C THR A 216 8.39 6.02 4.29
N PHE A 217 8.01 6.85 3.31
CA PHE A 217 8.13 6.59 1.87
C PHE A 217 8.89 7.73 1.20
N GLU A 218 9.72 7.39 0.22
CA GLU A 218 10.42 8.35 -0.63
C GLU A 218 10.23 7.92 -2.10
N ASN A 219 9.64 8.80 -2.91
CA ASN A 219 9.49 8.58 -4.35
C ASN A 219 10.85 8.57 -5.07
N LYS A 220 11.03 7.64 -6.03
CA LYS A 220 12.23 7.50 -6.86
C LYS A 220 11.95 7.88 -8.32
#